data_d8463d721947e81d26f9faa037d8f0ee
#
_entry.id   d8463d721947e81d26f9faa037d8f0ee
#
_cell.length_a   1.000
_cell.length_b   1.000
_cell.length_c   1.000
_cell.angle_alpha   90.00
_cell.angle_beta   90.00
_cell.angle_gamma   90.00
#
_symmetry.space_group_name_H-M   'P 1'
#
loop_
_entity.id
_entity.type
_entity.pdbx_description
1 polymer ?
#
loop_
_entity_poly.entity_id
_entity_poly.type
_entity_poly.pdbx_seq_one_letter_code
_entity_poly.pdbx_strand_id
1 'polypeptide(L)'
;WGYETNYGSYCQFAKAQSHQILKKPKHLTWEESACYMLCASTAYRQLMGWTGHTVEKDDVVLVWGAAGGLGALALQIVAALGGKPVAVISSEDKRQFCLDKGAVGVINRNNFDHWGVLPDTDSADFKNWVSGARAFGKAIWDIIGERKNPRIVFEHPGEATLPTSCYVCDLGGMVVICAGTTGYNVSLDLRYHWMQQKRLQGSHVANDEQSRAVNELVIAKKVDPCLSETYSFDQIGHAHQLMHDNKHPHGNMACLVNSLSKGQGRS
;
A
#
# COMPACT_ATOMS: atom_id res chain seq x y z
N TRP A 1 -9.60 -16.42 -3.54
CA TRP A 1 -8.88 -17.69 -3.57
C TRP A 1 -7.96 -17.80 -2.35
N GLY A 2 -8.03 -18.95 -1.64
CA GLY A 2 -7.27 -19.17 -0.40
C GLY A 2 -7.94 -18.62 0.86
N TYR A 3 -8.21 -17.34 0.92
CA TYR A 3 -8.76 -16.68 2.11
C TYR A 3 -10.16 -17.19 2.52
N GLU A 4 -11.05 -17.38 1.57
CA GLU A 4 -12.44 -17.79 1.85
C GLU A 4 -12.72 -19.28 1.57
N THR A 5 -11.75 -20.04 1.08
CA THR A 5 -12.00 -21.36 0.50
C THR A 5 -11.18 -22.50 1.12
N ASN A 6 -10.26 -22.26 2.02
CA ASN A 6 -9.28 -23.22 2.54
C ASN A 6 -8.39 -23.87 1.45
N TYR A 7 -8.38 -23.36 0.20
CA TYR A 7 -7.54 -23.82 -0.89
C TYR A 7 -6.43 -22.79 -1.18
N GLY A 8 -5.49 -22.65 -0.25
CA GLY A 8 -4.35 -21.74 -0.40
C GLY A 8 -3.24 -22.29 -1.29
N SER A 9 -2.12 -21.54 -1.36
CA SER A 9 -0.97 -21.86 -2.21
C SER A 9 0.23 -22.48 -1.46
N TYR A 10 0.17 -22.59 -0.14
CA TYR A 10 1.19 -23.32 0.63
C TYR A 10 0.97 -24.83 0.56
N CYS A 11 1.02 -25.36 -0.65
CA CYS A 11 0.78 -26.77 -0.95
C CYS A 11 1.41 -27.14 -2.30
N GLN A 12 1.62 -28.44 -2.50
CA GLN A 12 2.19 -28.98 -3.74
C GLN A 12 1.26 -28.80 -4.94
N PHE A 13 -0.05 -28.79 -4.72
CA PHE A 13 -1.08 -28.63 -5.75
C PHE A 13 -2.14 -27.64 -5.24
N ALA A 14 -2.41 -26.60 -6.00
CA ALA A 14 -3.42 -25.61 -5.69
C ALA A 14 -4.58 -25.68 -6.69
N LYS A 15 -5.81 -25.41 -6.21
CA LYS A 15 -6.99 -25.31 -7.05
C LYS A 15 -7.27 -23.85 -7.35
N ALA A 16 -7.36 -23.48 -8.63
CA ALA A 16 -7.75 -22.15 -9.09
C ALA A 16 -8.82 -22.23 -10.15
N GLN A 17 -9.65 -21.20 -10.29
CA GLN A 17 -10.60 -21.07 -11.39
C GLN A 17 -9.87 -20.60 -12.63
N SER A 18 -10.24 -21.09 -13.82
CA SER A 18 -9.52 -20.82 -15.08
C SER A 18 -9.39 -19.34 -15.41
N HIS A 19 -10.44 -18.51 -15.11
CA HIS A 19 -10.42 -17.07 -15.36
C HIS A 19 -9.47 -16.29 -14.44
N GLN A 20 -9.06 -16.87 -13.30
CA GLN A 20 -8.11 -16.29 -12.35
C GLN A 20 -6.64 -16.55 -12.71
N ILE A 21 -6.39 -17.34 -13.76
CA ILE A 21 -5.04 -17.68 -14.18
C ILE A 21 -4.56 -16.65 -15.22
N LEU A 22 -3.45 -16.01 -14.92
CA LEU A 22 -2.82 -15.02 -15.78
C LEU A 22 -1.48 -15.54 -16.33
N LYS A 23 -1.04 -14.97 -17.46
CA LYS A 23 0.25 -15.27 -18.03
C LYS A 23 1.36 -14.75 -17.11
N LYS A 24 2.27 -15.64 -16.74
CA LYS A 24 3.48 -15.28 -16.00
C LYS A 24 4.37 -14.36 -16.86
N PRO A 25 4.86 -13.22 -16.33
CA PRO A 25 5.87 -12.42 -17.02
C PRO A 25 7.14 -13.23 -17.27
N LYS A 26 7.59 -13.28 -18.52
CA LYS A 26 8.73 -14.15 -18.92
C LYS A 26 10.05 -13.79 -18.22
N HIS A 27 10.26 -12.51 -17.94
CA HIS A 27 11.48 -12.00 -17.29
C HIS A 27 11.55 -12.29 -15.79
N LEU A 28 10.46 -12.73 -15.15
CA LEU A 28 10.42 -13.04 -13.73
C LEU A 28 10.75 -14.52 -13.47
N THR A 29 11.37 -14.77 -12.33
CA THR A 29 11.48 -16.10 -11.73
C THR A 29 10.13 -16.58 -11.23
N TRP A 30 10.03 -17.83 -10.78
CA TRP A 30 8.80 -18.33 -10.14
C TRP A 30 8.52 -17.62 -8.81
N GLU A 31 9.55 -17.36 -8.01
CA GLU A 31 9.45 -16.66 -6.72
C GLU A 31 8.95 -15.23 -6.90
N GLU A 32 9.54 -14.49 -7.84
CA GLU A 32 9.11 -13.14 -8.19
C GLU A 32 7.65 -13.13 -8.67
N SER A 33 7.26 -14.16 -9.43
CA SER A 33 5.90 -14.26 -9.95
C SER A 33 4.88 -14.66 -8.89
N ALA A 34 5.29 -15.40 -7.86
CA ALA A 34 4.41 -15.85 -6.79
C ALA A 34 4.09 -14.76 -5.77
N CYS A 35 4.94 -13.73 -5.60
CA CYS A 35 4.88 -12.84 -4.44
C CYS A 35 4.10 -11.53 -4.65
N TYR A 36 3.73 -11.14 -5.89
CA TYR A 36 3.23 -9.79 -6.12
C TYR A 36 1.72 -9.65 -6.36
N MET A 37 1.07 -10.65 -6.96
CA MET A 37 -0.27 -10.45 -7.54
C MET A 37 -1.31 -9.99 -6.52
N LEU A 38 -1.34 -10.52 -5.31
CA LEU A 38 -2.29 -10.08 -4.29
C LEU A 38 -2.10 -8.60 -3.95
N CYS A 39 -0.87 -8.21 -3.64
CA CYS A 39 -0.55 -6.82 -3.28
C CYS A 39 -0.70 -5.88 -4.47
N ALA A 40 -0.27 -6.28 -5.67
CA ALA A 40 -0.36 -5.46 -6.86
C ALA A 40 -1.80 -5.20 -7.30
N SER A 41 -2.64 -6.23 -7.32
CA SER A 41 -4.04 -6.08 -7.71
C SER A 41 -4.83 -5.28 -6.66
N THR A 42 -4.55 -5.48 -5.38
CA THR A 42 -5.13 -4.67 -4.29
C THR A 42 -4.73 -3.20 -4.41
N ALA A 43 -3.44 -2.92 -4.62
CA ALA A 43 -2.95 -1.56 -4.83
C ALA A 43 -3.55 -0.92 -6.09
N TYR A 44 -3.61 -1.66 -7.19
CA TYR A 44 -4.20 -1.17 -8.44
C TYR A 44 -5.68 -0.80 -8.26
N ARG A 45 -6.47 -1.65 -7.59
CA ARG A 45 -7.88 -1.36 -7.31
C ARG A 45 -8.03 -0.10 -6.44
N GLN A 46 -7.23 0.04 -5.37
CA GLN A 46 -7.28 1.24 -4.54
C GLN A 46 -7.01 2.52 -5.34
N LEU A 47 -6.09 2.45 -6.30
CA LEU A 47 -5.64 3.60 -7.08
C LEU A 47 -6.47 3.86 -8.35
N MET A 48 -7.06 2.82 -8.94
CA MET A 48 -7.67 2.88 -10.27
C MET A 48 -9.12 2.36 -10.33
N GLY A 49 -9.62 1.79 -9.23
CA GLY A 49 -10.94 1.14 -9.22
C GLY A 49 -12.14 2.07 -9.03
N TRP A 50 -11.95 3.37 -8.85
CA TRP A 50 -12.99 4.27 -8.36
C TRP A 50 -13.19 5.47 -9.29
N THR A 51 -14.28 5.45 -10.05
CA THR A 51 -14.62 6.50 -11.01
C THR A 51 -14.55 7.90 -10.38
N GLY A 52 -13.87 8.82 -11.05
CA GLY A 52 -13.60 10.17 -10.59
C GLY A 52 -12.43 10.31 -9.61
N HIS A 53 -11.87 9.17 -9.15
CA HIS A 53 -10.74 9.14 -8.19
C HIS A 53 -9.64 8.15 -8.63
N THR A 54 -9.45 7.98 -9.92
CA THR A 54 -8.28 7.28 -10.47
C THR A 54 -7.05 8.19 -10.41
N VAL A 55 -5.88 7.60 -10.28
CA VAL A 55 -4.61 8.36 -10.34
C VAL A 55 -4.42 8.94 -11.73
N GLU A 56 -4.18 10.24 -11.77
CA GLU A 56 -3.88 11.00 -12.97
C GLU A 56 -2.46 11.58 -12.90
N LYS A 57 -1.97 12.07 -14.04
CA LYS A 57 -0.66 12.71 -14.11
C LYS A 57 -0.59 13.90 -13.14
N ASP A 58 0.53 14.02 -12.43
CA ASP A 58 0.82 15.06 -11.43
C ASP A 58 -0.07 15.04 -10.17
N ASP A 59 -0.92 14.01 -9.99
CA ASP A 59 -1.63 13.80 -8.73
C ASP A 59 -0.65 13.49 -7.59
N VAL A 60 -0.84 14.15 -6.47
CA VAL A 60 -0.15 13.79 -5.23
C VAL A 60 -0.90 12.63 -4.58
N VAL A 61 -0.20 11.53 -4.33
CA VAL A 61 -0.75 10.35 -3.66
C VAL A 61 0.06 10.06 -2.40
N LEU A 62 -0.57 10.14 -1.23
CA LEU A 62 0.06 9.75 0.04
C LEU A 62 -0.06 8.24 0.21
N VAL A 63 1.06 7.55 0.44
CA VAL A 63 1.11 6.08 0.56
C VAL A 63 1.59 5.68 1.95
N TRP A 64 0.69 5.16 2.77
CA TRP A 64 1.02 4.60 4.09
C TRP A 64 1.71 3.25 3.98
N GLY A 65 2.60 2.94 4.94
CA GLY A 65 3.33 1.66 4.97
C GLY A 65 4.12 1.39 3.70
N ALA A 66 4.69 2.43 3.13
CA ALA A 66 5.23 2.47 1.78
C ALA A 66 6.37 1.46 1.49
N ALA A 67 7.07 0.96 2.52
CA ALA A 67 8.13 -0.04 2.36
C ALA A 67 7.65 -1.50 2.46
N GLY A 68 6.39 -1.75 2.82
CA GLY A 68 5.80 -3.08 2.80
C GLY A 68 5.40 -3.51 1.38
N GLY A 69 5.04 -4.78 1.22
CA GLY A 69 4.68 -5.35 -0.10
C GLY A 69 3.59 -4.56 -0.81
N LEU A 70 2.51 -4.20 -0.11
CA LEU A 70 1.39 -3.44 -0.67
C LEU A 70 1.81 -2.01 -1.04
N GLY A 71 2.47 -1.30 -0.10
CA GLY A 71 2.88 0.09 -0.30
C GLY A 71 3.95 0.27 -1.37
N ALA A 72 4.93 -0.64 -1.45
CA ALA A 72 5.97 -0.60 -2.46
C ALA A 72 5.42 -0.77 -3.89
N LEU A 73 4.38 -1.57 -4.05
CA LEU A 73 3.70 -1.72 -5.33
C LEU A 73 2.82 -0.50 -5.63
N ALA A 74 2.17 0.08 -4.62
CA ALA A 74 1.41 1.32 -4.80
C ALA A 74 2.31 2.48 -5.26
N LEU A 75 3.50 2.67 -4.66
CA LEU A 75 4.47 3.69 -5.10
C LEU A 75 4.77 3.57 -6.60
N GLN A 76 5.12 2.36 -7.03
CA GLN A 76 5.48 2.09 -8.43
C GLN A 76 4.31 2.29 -9.38
N ILE A 77 3.10 1.86 -9.01
CA ILE A 77 1.89 2.06 -9.83
C ILE A 77 1.62 3.55 -10.00
N VAL A 78 1.65 4.34 -8.91
CA VAL A 78 1.45 5.79 -8.97
C VAL A 78 2.50 6.44 -9.88
N ALA A 79 3.78 6.11 -9.71
CA ALA A 79 4.86 6.64 -10.53
C ALA A 79 4.70 6.23 -12.02
N ALA A 80 4.33 4.97 -12.30
CA ALA A 80 4.10 4.48 -13.66
C ALA A 80 2.94 5.18 -14.38
N LEU A 81 1.96 5.68 -13.62
CA LEU A 81 0.82 6.47 -14.12
C LEU A 81 1.12 7.98 -14.21
N GLY A 82 2.32 8.41 -13.80
CA GLY A 82 2.74 9.81 -13.85
C GLY A 82 2.31 10.64 -12.63
N GLY A 83 1.81 10.02 -11.58
CA GLY A 83 1.52 10.67 -10.30
C GLY A 83 2.79 10.90 -9.46
N LYS A 84 2.64 11.60 -8.35
CA LYS A 84 3.69 11.95 -7.38
C LYS A 84 3.45 11.22 -6.05
N PRO A 85 3.99 10.01 -5.86
CA PRO A 85 3.79 9.27 -4.62
C PRO A 85 4.67 9.82 -3.50
N VAL A 86 4.05 10.21 -2.38
CA VAL A 86 4.72 10.58 -1.13
C VAL A 86 4.63 9.38 -0.18
N ALA A 87 5.78 8.83 0.18
CA ALA A 87 5.87 7.66 1.02
C ALA A 87 5.80 7.99 2.52
N VAL A 88 5.05 7.21 3.31
CA VAL A 88 5.07 7.26 4.76
C VAL A 88 5.67 5.97 5.32
N ILE A 89 6.73 6.12 6.11
CA ILE A 89 7.49 5.03 6.72
C ILE A 89 7.50 5.13 8.25
N SER A 90 7.95 4.06 8.93
CA SER A 90 8.08 4.00 10.39
C SER A 90 9.55 3.95 10.88
N SER A 91 10.54 3.93 9.98
CA SER A 91 11.97 3.98 10.33
C SER A 91 12.78 4.45 9.12
N GLU A 92 13.92 5.11 9.37
CA GLU A 92 14.71 5.77 8.33
C GLU A 92 15.41 4.80 7.36
N ASP A 93 15.73 3.60 7.80
CA ASP A 93 16.32 2.54 6.94
C ASP A 93 15.46 2.21 5.71
N LYS A 94 14.15 2.50 5.77
CA LYS A 94 13.17 2.29 4.69
C LYS A 94 13.18 3.38 3.62
N ARG A 95 13.83 4.52 3.88
CA ARG A 95 13.78 5.71 3.03
C ARG A 95 14.27 5.44 1.62
N GLN A 96 15.49 4.92 1.50
CA GLN A 96 16.12 4.71 0.20
C GLN A 96 15.32 3.70 -0.63
N PHE A 97 14.84 2.62 -0.03
CA PHE A 97 13.98 1.65 -0.70
C PHE A 97 12.73 2.33 -1.31
N CYS A 98 12.06 3.22 -0.58
CA CYS A 98 10.88 3.91 -1.11
C CYS A 98 11.24 4.87 -2.26
N LEU A 99 12.36 5.59 -2.17
CA LEU A 99 12.84 6.44 -3.26
C LEU A 99 13.16 5.62 -4.52
N ASP A 100 13.83 4.48 -4.38
CA ASP A 100 14.15 3.56 -5.48
C ASP A 100 12.88 2.97 -6.13
N LYS A 101 11.78 2.92 -5.38
CA LYS A 101 10.45 2.49 -5.88
C LYS A 101 9.59 3.65 -6.40
N GLY A 102 10.17 4.82 -6.61
CA GLY A 102 9.55 5.94 -7.30
C GLY A 102 8.87 6.97 -6.41
N ALA A 103 9.03 6.92 -5.08
CA ALA A 103 8.56 7.98 -4.21
C ALA A 103 9.27 9.30 -4.52
N VAL A 104 8.52 10.40 -4.63
CA VAL A 104 9.08 11.75 -4.83
C VAL A 104 9.64 12.32 -3.52
N GLY A 105 9.30 11.73 -2.39
CA GLY A 105 9.83 12.01 -1.07
C GLY A 105 9.24 11.10 -0.01
N VAL A 106 9.83 11.14 1.17
CA VAL A 106 9.54 10.19 2.25
C VAL A 106 9.37 10.91 3.57
N ILE A 107 8.29 10.63 4.29
CA ILE A 107 7.98 11.12 5.63
C ILE A 107 8.12 9.96 6.61
N ASN A 108 8.94 10.14 7.65
CA ASN A 108 8.97 9.22 8.76
C ASN A 108 7.90 9.63 9.78
N ARG A 109 6.89 8.76 9.97
CA ARG A 109 5.78 9.04 10.90
C ARG A 109 6.24 9.19 12.36
N ASN A 110 7.38 8.60 12.72
CA ASN A 110 7.92 8.68 14.08
C ASN A 110 8.47 10.08 14.44
N ASN A 111 8.53 11.01 13.47
CA ASN A 111 8.82 12.42 13.73
C ASN A 111 7.58 13.21 14.20
N PHE A 112 6.44 12.54 14.38
CA PHE A 112 5.17 13.11 14.81
C PHE A 112 4.56 12.23 15.91
N ASP A 113 3.82 12.82 16.83
CA ASP A 113 3.26 12.17 18.04
C ASP A 113 1.74 12.21 18.16
N HIS A 114 1.03 12.79 17.18
CA HIS A 114 -0.41 13.01 17.19
C HIS A 114 -1.26 11.81 16.70
N TRP A 115 -0.65 10.63 16.57
CA TRP A 115 -1.32 9.42 16.05
C TRP A 115 -2.31 8.83 17.05
N GLY A 116 -3.27 8.05 16.56
CA GLY A 116 -4.20 7.31 17.38
C GLY A 116 -5.62 7.85 17.32
N VAL A 117 -6.38 7.58 18.38
CA VAL A 117 -7.79 7.99 18.49
C VAL A 117 -7.89 9.53 18.47
N LEU A 118 -8.82 10.04 17.64
CA LEU A 118 -9.09 11.47 17.57
C LEU A 118 -9.60 11.95 18.94
N PRO A 119 -8.96 12.96 19.57
CA PRO A 119 -9.43 13.53 20.83
C PRO A 119 -10.80 14.22 20.67
N ASP A 120 -11.51 14.36 21.79
CA ASP A 120 -12.75 15.15 21.82
C ASP A 120 -12.50 16.56 21.27
N THR A 121 -13.35 16.97 20.33
CA THR A 121 -13.19 18.24 19.58
C THR A 121 -13.20 19.49 20.46
N ASP A 122 -13.77 19.41 21.66
CA ASP A 122 -13.83 20.53 22.64
C ASP A 122 -12.64 20.49 23.61
N SER A 123 -11.76 19.50 23.52
CA SER A 123 -10.63 19.32 24.42
C SER A 123 -9.38 20.13 24.01
N ALA A 124 -8.47 20.35 24.96
CA ALA A 124 -7.16 20.90 24.69
C ALA A 124 -6.31 19.97 23.80
N ASP A 125 -6.45 18.65 23.96
CA ASP A 125 -5.74 17.64 23.20
C ASP A 125 -6.11 17.67 21.73
N PHE A 126 -7.34 18.05 21.38
CA PHE A 126 -7.73 18.25 19.99
C PHE A 126 -6.90 19.35 19.30
N LYS A 127 -6.57 20.43 20.01
CA LYS A 127 -5.70 21.50 19.47
C LYS A 127 -4.30 20.99 19.20
N ASN A 128 -3.77 20.13 20.07
CA ASN A 128 -2.47 19.47 19.88
C ASN A 128 -2.51 18.53 18.68
N TRP A 129 -3.57 17.72 18.56
CA TRP A 129 -3.78 16.84 17.41
C TRP A 129 -3.84 17.64 16.08
N VAL A 130 -4.61 18.74 16.05
CA VAL A 130 -4.70 19.61 14.85
C VAL A 130 -3.33 20.20 14.50
N SER A 131 -2.54 20.60 15.50
CA SER A 131 -1.17 21.10 15.28
C SER A 131 -0.28 20.03 14.63
N GLY A 132 -0.31 18.80 15.14
CA GLY A 132 0.43 17.67 14.59
C GLY A 132 -0.02 17.31 13.16
N ALA A 133 -1.34 17.25 12.93
CA ALA A 133 -1.89 16.97 11.59
C ALA A 133 -1.53 18.08 10.58
N ARG A 134 -1.48 19.35 10.99
CA ARG A 134 -0.99 20.46 10.15
C ARG A 134 0.49 20.34 9.85
N ALA A 135 1.31 19.98 10.84
CA ALA A 135 2.76 19.78 10.65
C ALA A 135 3.01 18.63 9.67
N PHE A 136 2.26 17.53 9.77
CA PHE A 136 2.31 16.43 8.82
C PHE A 136 1.90 16.86 7.40
N GLY A 137 0.80 17.61 7.26
CA GLY A 137 0.39 18.19 5.98
C GLY A 137 1.44 19.12 5.38
N LYS A 138 2.10 19.93 6.21
CA LYS A 138 3.21 20.78 5.76
C LYS A 138 4.39 19.96 5.24
N ALA A 139 4.74 18.86 5.90
CA ALA A 139 5.81 17.98 5.42
C ALA A 139 5.51 17.41 4.01
N ILE A 140 4.24 17.15 3.68
CA ILE A 140 3.83 16.78 2.31
C ILE A 140 4.11 17.94 1.34
N TRP A 141 3.71 19.17 1.68
CA TRP A 141 3.94 20.33 0.83
C TRP A 141 5.43 20.63 0.63
N ASP A 142 6.24 20.49 1.67
CA ASP A 142 7.70 20.69 1.59
C ASP A 142 8.35 19.69 0.60
N ILE A 143 7.86 18.44 0.55
CA ILE A 143 8.29 17.42 -0.42
C ILE A 143 7.83 17.79 -1.84
N ILE A 144 6.60 18.22 -2.01
CA ILE A 144 6.03 18.55 -3.33
C ILE A 144 6.56 19.88 -3.86
N GLY A 145 7.04 20.77 -2.99
CA GLY A 145 7.54 22.10 -3.34
C GLY A 145 6.43 23.15 -3.51
N GLU A 146 5.17 22.78 -3.25
CA GLU A 146 4.01 23.67 -3.31
C GLU A 146 2.96 23.26 -2.28
N ARG A 147 2.03 24.18 -1.95
CA ARG A 147 0.90 23.90 -1.06
C ARG A 147 -0.17 23.08 -1.78
N LYS A 148 0.09 21.79 -1.93
CA LYS A 148 -0.81 20.83 -2.61
C LYS A 148 -1.04 19.61 -1.72
N ASN A 149 -2.30 19.33 -1.43
CA ASN A 149 -2.72 18.18 -0.65
C ASN A 149 -2.80 16.92 -1.51
N PRO A 150 -2.71 15.72 -0.91
CA PRO A 150 -2.92 14.47 -1.63
C PRO A 150 -4.36 14.35 -2.16
N ARG A 151 -4.51 14.18 -3.47
CA ARG A 151 -5.81 13.88 -4.08
C ARG A 151 -6.30 12.50 -3.70
N ILE A 152 -5.37 11.56 -3.52
CA ILE A 152 -5.65 10.20 -3.04
C ILE A 152 -4.74 9.92 -1.84
N VAL A 153 -5.34 9.38 -0.77
CA VAL A 153 -4.60 8.81 0.35
C VAL A 153 -4.79 7.30 0.32
N PHE A 154 -3.71 6.60 0.04
CA PHE A 154 -3.63 5.15 0.05
C PHE A 154 -3.40 4.66 1.47
N GLU A 155 -4.46 4.15 2.09
CA GLU A 155 -4.53 3.86 3.53
C GLU A 155 -4.67 2.35 3.77
N HIS A 156 -4.03 1.85 4.84
CA HIS A 156 -4.23 0.51 5.36
C HIS A 156 -3.98 0.36 6.87
N PRO A 157 -3.30 1.28 7.59
CA PRO A 157 -3.17 1.18 9.05
C PRO A 157 -4.52 1.29 9.77
N GLY A 158 -5.38 2.22 9.40
CA GLY A 158 -6.72 2.35 9.98
C GLY A 158 -6.74 3.26 11.22
N GLU A 159 -7.02 2.69 12.40
CA GLU A 159 -7.34 3.45 13.63
C GLU A 159 -6.35 4.56 13.95
N ALA A 160 -5.05 4.28 13.86
CA ALA A 160 -4.03 5.25 14.23
C ALA A 160 -3.84 6.41 13.24
N THR A 161 -4.18 6.23 11.97
CA THR A 161 -3.79 7.16 10.90
C THR A 161 -4.95 7.74 10.11
N LEU A 162 -6.10 7.08 10.08
CA LEU A 162 -7.24 7.48 9.27
C LEU A 162 -7.76 8.90 9.58
N PRO A 163 -7.82 9.37 10.85
CA PRO A 163 -8.20 10.75 11.14
C PRO A 163 -7.28 11.77 10.46
N THR A 164 -5.97 11.55 10.52
CA THR A 164 -4.98 12.42 9.86
C THR A 164 -5.05 12.30 8.34
N SER A 165 -5.25 11.07 7.80
CA SER A 165 -5.47 10.84 6.38
C SER A 165 -6.66 11.63 5.84
N CYS A 166 -7.78 11.62 6.57
CA CYS A 166 -8.95 12.44 6.23
C CYS A 166 -8.66 13.93 6.34
N TYR A 167 -7.86 14.36 7.32
CA TYR A 167 -7.50 15.77 7.50
C TYR A 167 -6.65 16.29 6.33
N VAL A 168 -5.59 15.59 5.94
CA VAL A 168 -4.63 16.04 4.92
C VAL A 168 -5.08 15.78 3.48
N CYS A 169 -6.08 14.92 3.26
CA CYS A 169 -6.64 14.67 1.94
C CYS A 169 -7.19 15.97 1.32
N ASP A 170 -7.04 16.13 0.03
CA ASP A 170 -7.45 17.34 -0.69
C ASP A 170 -8.97 17.53 -0.72
N LEU A 171 -9.42 18.74 -1.08
CA LEU A 171 -10.82 19.05 -1.37
C LEU A 171 -11.32 18.15 -2.50
N GLY A 172 -12.44 17.45 -2.28
CA GLY A 172 -12.97 16.48 -3.23
C GLY A 172 -12.09 15.23 -3.43
N GLY A 173 -11.03 15.07 -2.63
CA GLY A 173 -10.13 13.92 -2.71
C GLY A 173 -10.72 12.64 -2.08
N MET A 174 -9.97 11.55 -2.16
CA MET A 174 -10.39 10.25 -1.66
C MET A 174 -9.36 9.63 -0.71
N VAL A 175 -9.82 9.20 0.45
CA VAL A 175 -9.08 8.26 1.31
C VAL A 175 -9.59 6.86 1.00
N VAL A 176 -8.73 5.97 0.51
CA VAL A 176 -9.10 4.60 0.16
C VAL A 176 -8.38 3.62 1.07
N ILE A 177 -9.14 2.72 1.72
CA ILE A 177 -8.64 1.81 2.75
C ILE A 177 -8.97 0.35 2.44
N CYS A 178 -8.01 -0.56 2.66
CA CYS A 178 -8.18 -2.01 2.44
C CYS A 178 -7.91 -2.89 3.68
N ALA A 179 -7.51 -2.31 4.79
CA ALA A 179 -7.17 -3.05 6.02
C ALA A 179 -7.35 -2.16 7.26
N GLY A 180 -6.97 -2.66 8.42
CA GLY A 180 -6.98 -1.94 9.70
C GLY A 180 -5.90 -2.52 10.61
N THR A 181 -4.62 -2.41 10.20
CA THR A 181 -3.49 -3.07 10.90
C THR A 181 -3.20 -2.50 12.28
N THR A 182 -3.69 -1.28 12.58
CA THR A 182 -3.58 -0.66 13.92
C THR A 182 -4.89 -0.68 14.71
N GLY A 183 -5.96 -1.21 14.13
CA GLY A 183 -7.28 -1.30 14.74
C GLY A 183 -8.41 -0.92 13.78
N TYR A 184 -9.64 -1.23 14.18
CA TYR A 184 -10.83 -1.11 13.33
C TYR A 184 -11.80 -0.01 13.78
N ASN A 185 -11.61 0.55 14.99
CA ASN A 185 -12.49 1.57 15.56
C ASN A 185 -11.91 2.96 15.33
N VAL A 186 -12.54 3.75 14.47
CA VAL A 186 -12.03 5.05 14.06
C VAL A 186 -13.03 6.16 14.38
N SER A 187 -12.55 7.19 15.09
CA SER A 187 -13.28 8.45 15.28
C SER A 187 -12.85 9.46 14.22
N LEU A 188 -13.81 10.13 13.58
CA LEU A 188 -13.56 11.14 12.55
C LEU A 188 -14.26 12.45 12.91
N ASP A 189 -13.57 13.57 12.69
CA ASP A 189 -14.22 14.87 12.66
C ASP A 189 -14.89 15.07 11.29
N LEU A 190 -16.21 14.93 11.26
CA LEU A 190 -16.98 15.02 10.03
C LEU A 190 -16.87 16.38 9.33
N ARG A 191 -16.51 17.47 10.05
CA ARG A 191 -16.30 18.79 9.44
C ARG A 191 -15.20 18.76 8.39
N TYR A 192 -14.10 18.03 8.62
CA TYR A 192 -13.03 17.84 7.65
C TYR A 192 -13.39 16.87 6.51
N HIS A 193 -14.50 16.18 6.62
CA HIS A 193 -14.98 15.25 5.61
C HIS A 193 -16.06 15.87 4.71
N TRP A 194 -17.23 16.23 5.30
CA TRP A 194 -18.35 16.69 4.49
C TRP A 194 -18.18 18.11 3.94
N MET A 195 -17.61 19.05 4.73
CA MET A 195 -17.35 20.43 4.25
C MET A 195 -16.36 20.47 3.08
N GLN A 196 -15.46 19.52 3.01
CA GLN A 196 -14.46 19.41 1.96
C GLN A 196 -14.82 18.35 0.91
N GLN A 197 -16.04 17.84 0.91
CA GLN A 197 -16.58 16.92 -0.10
C GLN A 197 -15.69 15.70 -0.36
N LYS A 198 -15.03 15.19 0.68
CA LYS A 198 -14.10 14.07 0.59
C LYS A 198 -14.83 12.74 0.53
N ARG A 199 -14.21 11.77 -0.10
CA ARG A 199 -14.67 10.38 -0.15
C ARG A 199 -13.84 9.51 0.78
N LEU A 200 -14.50 8.69 1.59
CA LEU A 200 -13.90 7.55 2.30
C LEU A 200 -14.37 6.27 1.60
N GLN A 201 -13.44 5.52 1.05
CA GLN A 201 -13.71 4.36 0.22
C GLN A 201 -13.07 3.09 0.78
N GLY A 202 -13.89 2.08 1.10
CA GLY A 202 -13.41 0.73 1.36
C GLY A 202 -13.01 0.03 0.05
N SER A 203 -11.94 -0.75 0.07
CA SER A 203 -11.47 -1.52 -1.07
C SER A 203 -11.06 -2.92 -0.63
N HIS A 204 -11.43 -3.95 -1.37
CA HIS A 204 -11.10 -5.34 -1.07
C HIS A 204 -10.61 -6.05 -2.33
N VAL A 205 -9.36 -6.52 -2.30
CA VAL A 205 -8.68 -7.21 -3.42
C VAL A 205 -8.85 -6.48 -4.75
N ALA A 206 -9.24 -7.18 -5.82
CA ALA A 206 -9.49 -6.65 -7.16
C ALA A 206 -10.36 -7.61 -7.98
N ASN A 207 -10.91 -7.13 -9.09
CA ASN A 207 -11.54 -7.97 -10.09
C ASN A 207 -10.52 -8.45 -11.14
N ASP A 208 -10.97 -9.32 -12.05
CA ASP A 208 -10.12 -9.93 -13.09
C ASP A 208 -9.51 -8.89 -14.04
N GLU A 209 -10.28 -7.85 -14.39
CA GLU A 209 -9.83 -6.78 -15.29
C GLU A 209 -8.68 -5.98 -14.66
N GLN A 210 -8.83 -5.59 -13.40
CA GLN A 210 -7.82 -4.86 -12.64
C GLN A 210 -6.55 -5.71 -12.42
N SER A 211 -6.74 -7.02 -12.17
CA SER A 211 -5.62 -7.96 -12.03
C SER A 211 -4.85 -8.13 -13.35
N ARG A 212 -5.55 -8.18 -14.49
CA ARG A 212 -4.90 -8.19 -15.81
C ARG A 212 -4.17 -6.88 -16.08
N ALA A 213 -4.80 -5.75 -15.78
CA ALA A 213 -4.19 -4.42 -16.02
C ALA A 213 -2.87 -4.24 -15.25
N VAL A 214 -2.82 -4.60 -13.97
CA VAL A 214 -1.57 -4.52 -13.20
C VAL A 214 -0.54 -5.54 -13.67
N ASN A 215 -0.95 -6.74 -14.11
CA ASN A 215 -0.03 -7.72 -14.67
C ASN A 215 0.65 -7.20 -15.95
N GLU A 216 -0.05 -6.44 -16.79
CA GLU A 216 0.55 -5.78 -17.95
C GLU A 216 1.62 -4.74 -17.56
N LEU A 217 1.44 -4.01 -16.44
CA LEU A 217 2.48 -3.11 -15.93
C LEU A 217 3.73 -3.88 -15.50
N VAL A 218 3.56 -5.06 -14.90
CA VAL A 218 4.69 -5.94 -14.54
C VAL A 218 5.35 -6.52 -15.80
N ILE A 219 4.57 -7.00 -16.78
CA ILE A 219 5.09 -7.49 -18.08
C ILE A 219 5.89 -6.40 -18.78
N ALA A 220 5.42 -5.17 -18.76
CA ALA A 220 6.09 -3.99 -19.32
C ALA A 220 7.29 -3.49 -18.47
N LYS A 221 7.63 -4.17 -17.38
CA LYS A 221 8.72 -3.81 -16.42
C LYS A 221 8.57 -2.43 -15.79
N LYS A 222 7.35 -1.91 -15.73
CA LYS A 222 7.02 -0.65 -15.04
C LYS A 222 6.79 -0.84 -13.54
N VAL A 223 6.49 -2.06 -13.12
CA VAL A 223 6.27 -2.46 -11.73
C VAL A 223 7.10 -3.72 -11.48
N ASP A 224 7.97 -3.64 -10.49
CA ASP A 224 8.80 -4.72 -9.99
C ASP A 224 8.09 -5.45 -8.84
N PRO A 225 8.11 -6.79 -8.75
CA PRO A 225 7.46 -7.55 -7.68
C PRO A 225 7.91 -7.22 -6.26
N CYS A 226 9.04 -6.57 -6.10
CA CYS A 226 9.67 -6.26 -4.80
C CYS A 226 9.92 -7.53 -3.96
N LEU A 227 10.35 -8.62 -4.60
CA LEU A 227 10.76 -9.81 -3.86
C LEU A 227 12.02 -9.50 -3.05
N SER A 228 11.93 -9.61 -1.74
CA SER A 228 13.05 -9.37 -0.82
C SER A 228 13.71 -10.66 -0.35
N GLU A 229 12.93 -11.67 -0.03
CA GLU A 229 13.45 -12.92 0.50
C GLU A 229 12.62 -14.14 0.07
N THR A 230 13.30 -15.28 -0.04
CA THR A 230 12.68 -16.56 -0.42
C THR A 230 13.01 -17.58 0.64
N TYR A 231 11.98 -18.24 1.16
CA TYR A 231 12.06 -19.27 2.19
C TYR A 231 11.83 -20.66 1.60
N SER A 232 12.39 -21.67 2.22
CA SER A 232 12.00 -23.06 1.95
C SER A 232 10.63 -23.37 2.57
N PHE A 233 10.01 -24.47 2.16
CA PHE A 233 8.66 -24.81 2.62
C PHE A 233 8.56 -25.05 4.14
N ASP A 234 9.57 -25.61 4.73
CA ASP A 234 9.68 -25.84 6.19
C ASP A 234 9.87 -24.54 6.99
N GLN A 235 10.29 -23.45 6.35
CA GLN A 235 10.48 -22.14 6.99
C GLN A 235 9.23 -21.25 6.96
N ILE A 236 8.08 -21.71 6.46
CA ILE A 236 6.84 -20.90 6.37
C ILE A 236 6.46 -20.33 7.75
N GLY A 237 6.53 -21.15 8.81
CA GLY A 237 6.20 -20.68 10.16
C GLY A 237 7.10 -19.54 10.62
N HIS A 238 8.40 -19.61 10.32
CA HIS A 238 9.35 -18.53 10.59
C HIS A 238 9.01 -17.25 9.81
N ALA A 239 8.71 -17.35 8.53
CA ALA A 239 8.34 -16.20 7.72
C ALA A 239 7.06 -15.50 8.25
N HIS A 240 6.05 -16.27 8.67
CA HIS A 240 4.85 -15.72 9.32
C HIS A 240 5.17 -15.03 10.65
N GLN A 241 6.08 -15.61 11.45
CA GLN A 241 6.49 -14.99 12.73
C GLN A 241 7.20 -13.65 12.49
N LEU A 242 8.07 -13.54 11.48
CA LEU A 242 8.70 -12.27 11.10
C LEU A 242 7.66 -11.20 10.70
N MET A 243 6.61 -11.61 9.97
CA MET A 243 5.52 -10.69 9.63
C MET A 243 4.73 -10.25 10.86
N HIS A 244 4.38 -11.18 11.74
CA HIS A 244 3.68 -10.89 12.99
C HIS A 244 4.46 -9.90 13.87
N ASP A 245 5.77 -10.09 13.98
CA ASP A 245 6.67 -9.28 14.80
C ASP A 245 7.07 -7.94 14.12
N ASN A 246 6.57 -7.68 12.88
CA ASN A 246 6.98 -6.54 12.05
C ASN A 246 8.50 -6.47 11.82
N LYS A 247 9.16 -7.63 11.72
CA LYS A 247 10.60 -7.81 11.48
C LYS A 247 10.93 -8.35 10.08
N HIS A 248 9.91 -8.47 9.22
CA HIS A 248 10.09 -8.93 7.85
C HIS A 248 10.86 -7.90 7.01
N PRO A 249 11.61 -8.32 5.97
CA PRO A 249 12.31 -7.41 5.07
C PRO A 249 11.33 -6.54 4.26
N HIS A 250 11.85 -5.50 3.62
CA HIS A 250 11.04 -4.59 2.79
C HIS A 250 10.49 -5.32 1.56
N GLY A 251 9.30 -4.96 1.11
CA GLY A 251 8.67 -5.60 -0.05
C GLY A 251 7.94 -6.89 0.27
N ASN A 252 8.02 -7.85 -0.64
CA ASN A 252 7.30 -9.12 -0.59
C ASN A 252 8.24 -10.30 -0.34
N MET A 253 7.70 -11.37 0.22
CA MET A 253 8.42 -12.64 0.45
C MET A 253 7.75 -13.76 -0.35
N ALA A 254 8.53 -14.77 -0.72
CA ALA A 254 8.05 -15.98 -1.38
C ALA A 254 8.51 -17.25 -0.65
N CYS A 255 7.80 -18.35 -0.90
CA CYS A 255 8.17 -19.68 -0.40
C CYS A 255 8.30 -20.67 -1.54
N LEU A 256 9.38 -21.45 -1.51
CA LEU A 256 9.60 -22.58 -2.43
C LEU A 256 8.84 -23.79 -1.90
N VAL A 257 7.87 -24.31 -2.68
CA VAL A 257 7.12 -25.51 -2.30
C VAL A 257 7.64 -26.75 -3.06
N ASN A 258 7.68 -26.68 -4.40
CA ASN A 258 8.14 -27.79 -5.25
C ASN A 258 9.47 -27.52 -5.96
N SER A 259 10.02 -26.30 -5.83
CA SER A 259 11.32 -25.97 -6.41
C SER A 259 12.45 -26.25 -5.43
N LEU A 260 13.51 -26.89 -5.92
CA LEU A 260 14.70 -27.21 -5.13
C LEU A 260 15.72 -26.06 -5.12
N SER A 261 15.60 -25.10 -6.02
CA SER A 261 16.52 -23.97 -6.12
C SER A 261 15.83 -22.70 -6.54
N LYS A 262 16.40 -21.55 -6.13
CA LYS A 262 15.95 -20.20 -6.49
C LYS A 262 16.28 -19.87 -7.95
N GLY A 263 15.57 -18.91 -8.52
CA GLY A 263 15.90 -18.31 -9.81
C GLY A 263 15.40 -19.07 -11.03
N GLN A 264 14.61 -20.11 -10.86
CA GLN A 264 14.03 -20.88 -11.95
C GLN A 264 12.88 -20.14 -12.63
N GLY A 265 12.66 -20.42 -13.91
CA GLY A 265 11.48 -19.99 -14.67
C GLY A 265 11.61 -18.68 -15.43
N ARG A 266 12.78 -18.05 -15.48
CA ARG A 266 13.09 -17.02 -16.48
C ARG A 266 13.28 -17.69 -17.85
N SER A 267 12.66 -17.16 -18.88
CA SER A 267 12.76 -17.66 -20.27
C SER A 267 13.08 -16.51 -21.23
#